data_b3e812861a5095f5655b8b547d942485
#
_entry.id   b3e812861a5095f5655b8b547d942485
#
_cell.length_a   1.000
_cell.length_b   1.000
_cell.length_c   1.000
_cell.angle_alpha   90.00
_cell.angle_beta   90.00
_cell.angle_gamma   90.00
#
_symmetry.space_group_name_H-M   'P 1'
#
loop_
_entity.id
_entity.type
_entity.pdbx_description
1 polymer ?
#
loop_
_entity_poly.entity_id
_entity_poly.type
_entity_poly.pdbx_seq_one_letter_code
_entity_poly.pdbx_strand_id
1 'polypeptide(L)'
;MSIDEARNAMVLWGSPEEMFAAPGEAPRLRVRDEDLTRDIFAHIGDEGRVSAIEVWRPVPSKHQSEAVHVLYGAVDMFALPASDIIHFLRDQGVEVDESDPFYPSCPQLTLGFNREGGDDIEGESGVARFFESVLVARPGYYE
;
A
#
# COMPACT_ATOMS: atom_id res chain seq x y z
N MET A 1 -12.74 11.34 6.02
CA MET A 1 -13.18 10.11 6.74
C MET A 1 -12.57 10.12 8.12
N SER A 2 -13.39 10.03 9.16
CA SER A 2 -12.93 9.88 10.54
C SER A 2 -12.45 8.47 10.82
N ILE A 3 -11.78 8.27 11.97
CA ILE A 3 -11.33 6.93 12.39
C ILE A 3 -12.52 5.97 12.58
N ASP A 4 -13.65 6.45 13.09
CA ASP A 4 -14.83 5.60 13.30
C ASP A 4 -15.47 5.19 11.98
N GLU A 5 -15.56 6.11 11.01
CA GLU A 5 -16.04 5.80 9.66
C GLU A 5 -15.12 4.78 8.97
N ALA A 6 -13.79 4.94 9.12
CA ALA A 6 -12.83 4.00 8.59
C ALA A 6 -12.97 2.61 9.24
N ARG A 7 -13.10 2.56 10.57
CA ARG A 7 -13.31 1.30 11.29
C ARG A 7 -14.58 0.58 10.79
N ASN A 8 -15.67 1.30 10.63
CA ASN A 8 -16.91 0.73 10.13
C ASN A 8 -16.80 0.22 8.69
N ALA A 9 -16.08 0.95 7.83
CA ALA A 9 -15.84 0.53 6.45
C ALA A 9 -14.94 -0.72 6.37
N MET A 10 -13.90 -0.79 7.20
CA MET A 10 -12.94 -1.90 7.21
C MET A 10 -13.53 -3.21 7.75
N VAL A 11 -14.64 -3.17 8.47
CA VAL A 11 -15.36 -4.38 8.94
C VAL A 11 -15.73 -5.32 7.79
N LEU A 12 -15.94 -4.79 6.58
CA LEU A 12 -16.20 -5.60 5.39
C LEU A 12 -15.01 -6.52 5.03
N TRP A 13 -13.81 -6.19 5.49
CA TRP A 13 -12.57 -6.94 5.19
C TRP A 13 -12.09 -7.82 6.35
N GLY A 14 -12.65 -7.65 7.54
CA GLY A 14 -12.28 -8.39 8.75
C GLY A 14 -12.52 -7.58 10.02
N SER A 15 -11.82 -7.94 11.10
CA SER A 15 -11.92 -7.25 12.38
C SER A 15 -10.83 -6.19 12.48
N PRO A 16 -11.17 -4.88 12.43
CA PRO A 16 -10.17 -3.81 12.54
C PRO A 16 -9.54 -3.77 13.94
N GLU A 17 -8.23 -3.66 13.98
CA GLU A 17 -7.43 -3.49 15.19
C GLU A 17 -6.76 -2.12 15.18
N GLU A 18 -6.71 -1.45 16.34
CA GLU A 18 -5.90 -0.25 16.50
C GLU A 18 -4.44 -0.62 16.80
N MET A 19 -3.53 -0.02 16.04
CA MET A 19 -2.09 -0.20 16.19
C MET A 19 -1.45 1.13 16.58
N PHE A 20 -0.63 1.11 17.61
CA PHE A 20 0.15 2.27 18.09
C PHE A 20 1.63 1.97 17.90
N ALA A 21 2.33 2.79 17.13
CA ALA A 21 3.76 2.60 16.88
C ALA A 21 4.62 3.13 18.04
N ALA A 22 4.31 4.31 18.56
CA ALA A 22 5.01 4.94 19.69
C ALA A 22 4.06 5.87 20.45
N PRO A 23 4.40 6.22 21.73
CA PRO A 23 3.65 7.23 22.46
C PRO A 23 3.61 8.56 21.71
N GLY A 24 2.42 9.13 21.53
CA GLY A 24 2.20 10.40 20.82
C GLY A 24 2.04 10.28 19.31
N GLU A 25 2.24 9.11 18.72
CA GLU A 25 1.90 8.86 17.33
C GLU A 25 0.41 8.60 17.15
N ALA A 26 -0.13 9.04 16.00
CA ALA A 26 -1.51 8.73 15.65
C ALA A 26 -1.69 7.23 15.47
N PRO A 27 -2.83 6.65 15.90
CA PRO A 27 -3.08 5.23 15.71
C PRO A 27 -3.25 4.90 14.22
N ARG A 28 -2.99 3.64 13.88
CA ARG A 28 -3.37 3.06 12.59
C ARG A 28 -4.42 2.01 12.82
N LEU A 29 -5.34 1.87 11.89
CA LEU A 29 -6.25 0.73 11.86
C LEU A 29 -5.68 -0.33 10.94
N ARG A 30 -5.73 -1.57 11.36
CA ARG A 30 -5.25 -2.71 10.56
C ARG A 30 -6.33 -3.77 10.47
N VAL A 31 -6.54 -4.28 9.26
CA VAL A 31 -7.30 -5.50 9.00
C VAL A 31 -6.38 -6.51 8.32
N ARG A 32 -6.33 -7.70 8.87
CA ARG A 32 -5.59 -8.82 8.27
C ARG A 32 -6.30 -10.13 8.54
N ASP A 33 -6.09 -11.12 7.68
CA ASP A 33 -6.42 -12.51 7.95
C ASP A 33 -5.17 -13.30 8.39
N GLU A 34 -5.39 -14.52 8.89
CA GLU A 34 -4.31 -15.38 9.39
C GLU A 34 -3.30 -15.75 8.31
N ASP A 35 -3.77 -15.93 7.08
CA ASP A 35 -2.94 -16.31 5.93
C ASP A 35 -2.30 -15.10 5.23
N LEU A 36 -2.55 -13.87 5.71
CA LEU A 36 -2.09 -12.62 5.12
C LEU A 36 -2.43 -12.49 3.62
N THR A 37 -3.58 -13.01 3.21
CA THR A 37 -4.15 -12.75 1.89
C THR A 37 -4.70 -11.32 1.80
N ARG A 38 -4.95 -10.70 2.96
CA ARG A 38 -5.29 -9.29 3.16
C ARG A 38 -4.50 -8.76 4.34
N ASP A 39 -3.85 -7.65 4.12
CA ASP A 39 -3.20 -6.88 5.18
C ASP A 39 -3.29 -5.41 4.79
N ILE A 40 -4.24 -4.70 5.40
CA ILE A 40 -4.64 -3.35 5.00
C ILE A 40 -4.57 -2.44 6.21
N PHE A 41 -3.88 -1.30 6.04
CA PHE A 41 -3.77 -0.26 7.05
C PHE A 41 -4.51 1.00 6.63
N ALA A 42 -5.25 1.60 7.56
CA ALA A 42 -5.69 2.99 7.46
C ALA A 42 -4.78 3.84 8.36
N HIS A 43 -4.02 4.72 7.75
CA HIS A 43 -3.16 5.67 8.45
C HIS A 43 -3.99 6.89 8.86
N ILE A 44 -3.91 7.26 10.13
CA ILE A 44 -4.64 8.40 10.67
C ILE A 44 -3.68 9.59 10.76
N GLY A 45 -4.05 10.70 10.15
CA GLY A 45 -3.27 11.93 10.21
C GLY A 45 -3.52 12.75 11.47
N ASP A 46 -2.86 13.90 11.55
CA ASP A 46 -2.85 14.77 12.73
C ASP A 46 -4.24 15.28 13.15
N GLU A 47 -5.16 15.35 12.20
CA GLU A 47 -6.54 15.80 12.45
C GLU A 47 -7.49 14.68 12.92
N GLY A 48 -6.96 13.47 13.19
CA GLY A 48 -7.78 12.30 13.53
C GLY A 48 -8.60 11.75 12.37
N ARG A 49 -8.20 12.05 11.13
CA ARG A 49 -8.85 11.58 9.90
C ARG A 49 -7.90 10.69 9.11
N VAL A 50 -8.47 9.80 8.32
CA VAL A 50 -7.66 8.95 7.43
C VAL A 50 -6.87 9.81 6.46
N SER A 51 -5.55 9.65 6.46
CA SER A 51 -4.63 10.32 5.54
C SER A 51 -4.24 9.44 4.36
N ALA A 52 -4.17 8.13 4.57
CA ALA A 52 -3.79 7.17 3.53
C ALA A 52 -4.32 5.77 3.87
N ILE A 53 -4.51 4.99 2.83
CA ILE A 53 -4.77 3.54 2.92
C ILE A 53 -3.58 2.83 2.30
N GLU A 54 -3.00 1.90 3.01
CA GLU A 54 -1.89 1.07 2.54
C GLU A 54 -2.32 -0.39 2.47
N VAL A 55 -2.09 -1.02 1.32
CA VAL A 55 -2.38 -2.43 1.09
C VAL A 55 -1.06 -3.16 0.89
N TRP A 56 -0.81 -4.15 1.74
CA TRP A 56 0.39 -4.98 1.63
C TRP A 56 0.19 -6.11 0.63
N ARG A 57 1.27 -6.46 -0.04
CA ARG A 57 1.29 -7.57 -0.99
C ARG A 57 0.87 -8.85 -0.30
N PRO A 58 -0.12 -9.59 -0.87
CA PRO A 58 -0.53 -10.86 -0.27
C PRO A 58 0.62 -11.86 -0.22
N VAL A 59 0.73 -12.56 0.90
CA VAL A 59 1.66 -13.69 1.00
C VAL A 59 1.13 -14.82 0.12
N PRO A 60 1.97 -15.45 -0.73
CA PRO A 60 1.55 -16.60 -1.50
C PRO A 60 0.96 -17.69 -0.60
N SER A 61 -0.29 -18.03 -0.82
CA SER A 61 -1.00 -19.05 -0.05
C SER A 61 -1.83 -19.94 -0.98
N LYS A 62 -2.29 -21.06 -0.43
CA LYS A 62 -3.24 -21.95 -1.12
C LYS A 62 -4.63 -21.32 -1.34
N HIS A 63 -4.91 -20.20 -0.68
CA HIS A 63 -6.16 -19.44 -0.78
C HIS A 63 -6.00 -18.19 -1.65
N GLN A 64 -5.20 -18.24 -2.72
CA GLN A 64 -4.93 -17.09 -3.58
C GLN A 64 -6.17 -16.46 -4.21
N SER A 65 -7.26 -17.23 -4.38
CA SER A 65 -8.53 -16.69 -4.87
C SER A 65 -9.16 -15.64 -3.92
N GLU A 66 -8.76 -15.64 -2.66
CA GLU A 66 -9.20 -14.68 -1.64
C GLU A 66 -8.22 -13.52 -1.44
N ALA A 67 -7.09 -13.54 -2.13
CA ALA A 67 -6.06 -12.52 -2.01
C ALA A 67 -6.57 -11.17 -2.48
N VAL A 68 -6.19 -10.10 -1.77
CA VAL A 68 -6.51 -8.74 -2.18
C VAL A 68 -5.77 -8.37 -3.47
N HIS A 69 -6.45 -7.61 -4.33
CA HIS A 69 -5.86 -7.05 -5.53
C HIS A 69 -5.92 -5.53 -5.46
N VAL A 70 -4.86 -4.88 -5.93
CA VAL A 70 -4.84 -3.43 -6.12
C VAL A 70 -4.70 -3.16 -7.61
N LEU A 71 -5.75 -2.60 -8.20
CA LEU A 71 -5.84 -2.42 -9.64
C LEU A 71 -5.68 -0.94 -10.02
N TYR A 72 -4.87 -0.69 -11.04
CA TYR A 72 -4.89 0.56 -11.80
C TYR A 72 -5.37 0.22 -13.22
N GLY A 73 -6.59 0.61 -13.54
CA GLY A 73 -7.24 0.07 -14.73
C GLY A 73 -7.41 -1.45 -14.60
N ALA A 74 -6.89 -2.19 -15.56
CA ALA A 74 -6.90 -3.66 -15.57
C ALA A 74 -5.60 -4.30 -15.02
N VAL A 75 -4.63 -3.47 -14.59
CA VAL A 75 -3.32 -3.96 -14.15
C VAL A 75 -3.29 -4.09 -12.63
N ASP A 76 -2.96 -5.30 -12.16
CA ASP A 76 -2.75 -5.58 -10.74
C ASP A 76 -1.34 -5.15 -10.35
N MET A 77 -1.24 -4.23 -9.39
CA MET A 77 0.02 -3.65 -8.91
C MET A 77 0.95 -4.68 -8.25
N PHE A 78 0.44 -5.83 -7.83
CA PHE A 78 1.22 -6.89 -7.21
C PHE A 78 1.54 -8.05 -8.15
N ALA A 79 0.91 -8.13 -9.32
CA ALA A 79 1.05 -9.27 -10.23
C ALA A 79 2.29 -9.19 -11.13
N LEU A 80 2.80 -7.98 -11.39
CA LEU A 80 3.95 -7.73 -12.24
C LEU A 80 5.13 -7.20 -11.41
N PRO A 81 6.36 -7.39 -11.88
CA PRO A 81 7.52 -6.74 -11.27
C PRO A 81 7.33 -5.21 -11.18
N ALA A 82 7.84 -4.61 -10.11
CA ALA A 82 7.69 -3.18 -9.85
C ALA A 82 8.21 -2.31 -11.01
N SER A 83 9.33 -2.69 -11.62
CA SER A 83 9.88 -1.98 -12.78
C SER A 83 8.93 -1.97 -13.98
N ASP A 84 8.21 -3.07 -14.21
CA ASP A 84 7.22 -3.16 -15.28
C ASP A 84 5.99 -2.28 -14.99
N ILE A 85 5.56 -2.23 -13.73
CA ILE A 85 4.47 -1.35 -13.29
C ILE A 85 4.87 0.12 -13.47
N ILE A 86 6.08 0.50 -13.06
CA ILE A 86 6.59 1.87 -13.22
C ILE A 86 6.62 2.26 -14.70
N HIS A 87 7.12 1.36 -15.54
CA HIS A 87 7.15 1.58 -16.99
C HIS A 87 5.74 1.75 -17.57
N PHE A 88 4.83 0.88 -17.17
CA PHE A 88 3.42 0.97 -17.58
C PHE A 88 2.80 2.32 -17.17
N LEU A 89 3.00 2.77 -15.94
CA LEU A 89 2.48 4.05 -15.46
C LEU A 89 3.02 5.22 -16.28
N ARG A 90 4.32 5.22 -16.58
CA ARG A 90 4.94 6.24 -17.44
C ARG A 90 4.39 6.23 -18.85
N ASP A 91 4.12 5.06 -19.41
CA ASP A 91 3.48 4.93 -20.73
C ASP A 91 2.06 5.47 -20.74
N GLN A 92 1.37 5.47 -19.60
CA GLN A 92 0.06 6.09 -19.42
C GLN A 92 0.15 7.62 -19.17
N GLY A 93 1.34 8.21 -19.20
CA GLY A 93 1.54 9.62 -18.93
C GLY A 93 1.60 9.99 -17.44
N VAL A 94 1.71 9.00 -16.56
CA VAL A 94 1.85 9.23 -15.12
C VAL A 94 3.30 9.49 -14.77
N GLU A 95 3.56 10.59 -14.08
CA GLU A 95 4.88 10.89 -13.55
C GLU A 95 5.18 10.00 -12.34
N VAL A 96 6.32 9.32 -12.37
CA VAL A 96 6.80 8.48 -11.27
C VAL A 96 8.11 9.05 -10.76
N ASP A 97 8.12 9.41 -9.50
CA ASP A 97 9.31 9.88 -8.77
C ASP A 97 10.01 8.67 -8.14
N GLU A 98 11.24 8.41 -8.57
CA GLU A 98 12.12 7.37 -8.03
C GLU A 98 13.36 7.96 -7.35
N SER A 99 13.29 9.20 -6.86
CA SER A 99 14.41 9.82 -6.14
C SER A 99 14.83 8.99 -4.91
N ASP A 100 13.87 8.34 -4.25
CA ASP A 100 14.13 7.24 -3.34
C ASP A 100 13.72 5.92 -4.01
N PRO A 101 14.68 5.06 -4.38
CA PRO A 101 14.35 3.83 -5.11
C PRO A 101 13.56 2.81 -4.29
N PHE A 102 13.58 2.91 -2.95
CA PHE A 102 12.80 2.05 -2.07
C PHE A 102 11.35 2.51 -1.93
N TYR A 103 11.07 3.79 -2.19
CA TYR A 103 9.75 4.40 -2.04
C TYR A 103 9.35 5.23 -3.26
N PRO A 104 9.16 4.59 -4.43
CA PRO A 104 8.64 5.29 -5.60
C PRO A 104 7.27 5.91 -5.31
N SER A 105 6.97 7.02 -5.93
CA SER A 105 5.66 7.68 -5.78
C SER A 105 5.15 8.29 -7.08
N CYS A 106 3.84 8.43 -7.15
CA CYS A 106 3.15 9.16 -8.22
C CYS A 106 2.36 10.31 -7.57
N PRO A 107 2.98 11.48 -7.38
CA PRO A 107 2.36 12.59 -6.64
C PRO A 107 1.01 13.03 -7.22
N GLN A 108 0.89 13.03 -8.56
CA GLN A 108 -0.34 13.42 -9.25
C GLN A 108 -1.54 12.51 -8.94
N LEU A 109 -1.28 11.24 -8.65
CA LEU A 109 -2.30 10.25 -8.32
C LEU A 109 -2.38 10.00 -6.81
N THR A 110 -1.53 10.66 -6.03
CA THR A 110 -1.37 10.41 -4.59
C THR A 110 -1.14 8.94 -4.25
N LEU A 111 -0.35 8.27 -5.10
CA LEU A 111 0.09 6.89 -4.91
C LEU A 111 1.52 6.83 -4.40
N GLY A 112 1.76 5.93 -3.47
CA GLY A 112 3.10 5.58 -3.01
C GLY A 112 3.30 4.07 -3.06
N PHE A 113 4.55 3.65 -3.21
CA PHE A 113 4.93 2.25 -3.29
C PHE A 113 6.07 1.96 -2.33
N ASN A 114 6.13 0.73 -1.84
CA ASN A 114 7.22 0.25 -1.01
C ASN A 114 7.94 -0.89 -1.72
N ARG A 115 9.27 -0.75 -1.87
CA ARG A 115 10.18 -1.76 -2.40
C ARG A 115 11.26 -2.12 -1.38
N GLU A 116 11.03 -1.82 -0.11
CA GLU A 116 11.96 -2.16 0.97
C GLU A 116 11.60 -3.52 1.57
N GLY A 117 12.59 -4.36 1.76
CA GLY A 117 12.41 -5.69 2.32
C GLY A 117 11.96 -6.72 1.29
N GLY A 118 11.31 -7.77 1.78
CA GLY A 118 10.91 -8.91 0.95
C GLY A 118 12.05 -9.90 0.71
N ASP A 119 11.70 -11.07 0.20
CA ASP A 119 12.64 -12.16 -0.06
C ASP A 119 13.18 -12.16 -1.50
N ASP A 120 12.48 -11.46 -2.42
CA ASP A 120 12.84 -11.38 -3.82
C ASP A 120 13.41 -9.98 -4.14
N ILE A 121 14.73 -9.90 -4.15
CA ILE A 121 15.49 -8.67 -4.34
C ILE A 121 16.00 -8.59 -5.77
N GLU A 122 15.91 -7.42 -6.38
CA GLU A 122 16.36 -7.17 -7.73
C GLU A 122 17.82 -6.68 -7.75
N GLY A 123 18.73 -7.56 -8.25
CA GLY A 123 20.14 -7.23 -8.46
C GLY A 123 20.86 -6.76 -7.21
N GLU A 124 21.88 -5.89 -7.41
CA GLU A 124 22.69 -5.30 -6.34
C GLU A 124 22.03 -4.09 -5.68
N SER A 125 20.95 -3.56 -6.24
CA SER A 125 20.25 -2.38 -5.73
C SER A 125 19.61 -2.60 -4.36
N GLY A 126 19.28 -3.85 -4.02
CA GLY A 126 18.60 -4.20 -2.78
C GLY A 126 17.10 -3.89 -2.77
N VAL A 127 16.55 -3.36 -3.87
CA VAL A 127 15.12 -3.10 -3.98
C VAL A 127 14.34 -4.38 -4.24
N ALA A 128 13.15 -4.50 -3.67
CA ALA A 128 12.27 -5.63 -3.93
C ALA A 128 11.86 -5.66 -5.41
N ARG A 129 11.80 -6.86 -6.00
CA ARG A 129 11.38 -7.07 -7.38
C ARG A 129 9.93 -6.67 -7.59
N PHE A 130 9.07 -6.96 -6.62
CA PHE A 130 7.65 -6.61 -6.62
C PHE A 130 7.41 -5.51 -5.59
N PHE A 131 6.35 -4.74 -5.77
CA PHE A 131 5.90 -3.84 -4.72
C PHE A 131 5.47 -4.65 -3.50
N GLU A 132 6.02 -4.31 -2.35
CA GLU A 132 5.66 -4.92 -1.06
C GLU A 132 4.39 -4.29 -0.48
N SER A 133 4.15 -3.02 -0.76
CA SER A 133 2.88 -2.35 -0.46
C SER A 133 2.57 -1.25 -1.46
N VAL A 134 1.30 -0.91 -1.56
CA VAL A 134 0.77 0.22 -2.33
C VAL A 134 -0.03 1.10 -1.37
N LEU A 135 0.25 2.40 -1.38
CA LEU A 135 -0.39 3.39 -0.54
C LEU A 135 -1.18 4.36 -1.42
N VAL A 136 -2.46 4.55 -1.08
CA VAL A 136 -3.33 5.56 -1.68
C VAL A 136 -3.59 6.63 -0.64
N ALA A 137 -3.20 7.87 -0.93
CA ALA A 137 -3.29 8.97 0.01
C ALA A 137 -4.32 10.02 -0.41
N ARG A 138 -4.70 10.86 0.54
CA ARG A 138 -5.51 12.05 0.25
C ARG A 138 -4.72 13.04 -0.61
N PRO A 139 -5.40 13.90 -1.38
CA PRO A 139 -4.72 15.00 -2.09
C PRO A 139 -3.87 15.83 -1.12
N GLY A 140 -2.70 16.27 -1.58
CA GLY A 140 -1.75 17.03 -0.78
C GLY A 140 -0.82 16.23 0.12
N TYR A 141 -0.93 14.91 0.12
CA TYR A 141 -0.11 14.04 0.99
C TYR A 141 1.40 14.14 0.67
N TYR A 142 1.75 14.34 -0.61
CA TYR A 142 3.13 14.47 -1.09
C TYR A 142 3.56 15.94 -1.35
N GLU A 143 2.78 16.88 -0.94
CA GLU A 143 3.10 18.32 -1.06
C GLU A 143 3.93 18.84 0.11
#